data_1b371118e6ac4cd739c67483140d964a
#
_entry.id   1b371118e6ac4cd739c67483140d964a
#
_cell.length_a   1.000
_cell.length_b   1.000
_cell.length_c   1.000
_cell.angle_alpha   90.00
_cell.angle_beta   90.00
_cell.angle_gamma   90.00
#
_symmetry.space_group_name_H-M   'P 1'
#
loop_
_entity.id
_entity.type
_entity.pdbx_description
1 polymer ?
#
loop_
_entity_poly.entity_id
_entity_poly.type
_entity_poly.pdbx_seq_one_letter_code
_entity_poly.pdbx_strand_id
1 'polypeptide(L)'
;MGDETLDRQRFARLYPTKNNRFQAEWHLTDTKLLDAVKIALPPLRVVPIVFVPGIMGSNLSDLRNEPVWLLNNVKNIPANLVYNWSRRDAGARQLLLHPKRTQVYTLGAVPKEKSASIGNAQEFTRRGWGEVSEVSYHKFLLWLDKKMNGEHNPALWDDFSNDSLGRAKTIGEKLASKLPAGLVMRMANLPDFSERNLPVEAVTSDELLKRSKARFPIYAFGYNWLASNKIAAQSLRERIEKIISENNVGTVRCSQVILVTHSMGGLVARACNLLPEMSKKIVGIVHGVMPATGAAVAYRRCKIGMRDEDFGAGLVIGSDGKEVTAVFAQSPGALQLLPSEAYGPGWLEIADPTGKCIAVLPKADPYEEIYLQREAWWGLINEEWLNPMQGKAIKWDELAKNVKLAKEFHRSISGKYHANTYVFYGGGEDIGSYSKVRWNTKKGLPPMNNRGEPATTIPRKKHSEIRTDGSNNLYVGGERIVRTAMRGDSAVQITTETSEWEIRCAGKNSAGDGTVPAQSGRAPRQTSPMSIKQQFELSGIQHEPAYRDSPIAQAITYYAITKLAALADLT
;
A
#
# COMPACT_ATOMS: atom_id res chain seq x y z
N MET A 1 -24.10 27.42 -52.88
CA MET A 1 -23.08 26.60 -52.21
C MET A 1 -22.58 27.43 -51.04
N GLY A 2 -23.18 27.23 -49.87
CA GLY A 2 -22.80 27.93 -48.64
C GLY A 2 -21.52 27.33 -48.11
N ASP A 3 -20.54 28.18 -47.96
CA ASP A 3 -19.28 27.87 -47.29
C ASP A 3 -19.56 27.79 -45.78
N GLU A 4 -19.74 26.58 -45.27
CA GLU A 4 -19.76 26.32 -43.84
C GLU A 4 -18.33 26.52 -43.32
N THR A 5 -17.99 27.75 -42.94
CA THR A 5 -16.82 28.03 -42.12
C THR A 5 -17.04 27.38 -40.76
N LEU A 6 -16.59 26.15 -40.65
CA LEU A 6 -16.46 25.46 -39.35
C LEU A 6 -15.62 26.36 -38.43
N ASP A 7 -16.26 26.95 -37.43
CA ASP A 7 -15.67 27.80 -36.38
C ASP A 7 -14.69 26.93 -35.59
N ARG A 8 -13.44 26.84 -36.06
CA ARG A 8 -12.37 26.03 -35.40
C ARG A 8 -11.89 26.78 -34.19
N GLN A 9 -12.48 26.46 -33.04
CA GLN A 9 -12.01 26.96 -31.75
C GLN A 9 -10.72 26.24 -31.34
N ARG A 10 -9.66 27.00 -31.09
CA ARG A 10 -8.40 26.49 -30.54
C ARG A 10 -8.24 26.94 -29.10
N PHE A 11 -7.79 26.03 -28.26
CA PHE A 11 -7.53 26.29 -26.83
C PHE A 11 -6.04 26.33 -26.58
N ALA A 12 -5.55 27.42 -25.96
CA ALA A 12 -4.20 27.46 -25.42
C ALA A 12 -4.13 26.73 -24.08
N ARG A 13 -3.12 25.88 -23.93
CA ARG A 13 -2.83 25.27 -22.62
C ARG A 13 -2.10 26.28 -21.76
N LEU A 14 -2.55 26.44 -20.51
CA LEU A 14 -1.95 27.29 -19.52
C LEU A 14 -1.28 26.44 -18.44
N TYR A 15 0.02 26.64 -18.23
CA TYR A 15 0.80 25.97 -17.21
C TYR A 15 1.12 26.94 -16.08
N PRO A 16 0.88 26.57 -14.79
CA PRO A 16 1.25 27.42 -13.68
C PRO A 16 2.78 27.49 -13.55
N THR A 17 3.30 28.67 -13.28
CA THR A 17 4.71 28.94 -12.98
C THR A 17 4.93 29.14 -11.49
N LYS A 18 6.22 29.17 -11.03
CA LYS A 18 6.58 29.37 -9.60
C LYS A 18 5.97 30.60 -8.94
N ASN A 19 5.63 31.62 -9.72
CA ASN A 19 5.09 32.89 -9.20
C ASN A 19 3.57 32.98 -9.35
N ASN A 20 2.86 31.87 -9.43
CA ASN A 20 1.42 31.79 -9.75
C ASN A 20 0.99 32.54 -11.02
N ARG A 21 1.94 32.80 -11.92
CA ARG A 21 1.64 33.24 -13.26
C ARG A 21 1.36 32.03 -14.12
N PHE A 22 0.63 32.26 -15.20
CA PHE A 22 0.38 31.21 -16.19
C PHE A 22 1.25 31.46 -17.41
N GLN A 23 1.85 30.40 -17.93
CA GLN A 23 2.54 30.40 -19.20
C GLN A 23 1.62 29.74 -20.24
N ALA A 24 1.32 30.46 -21.32
CA ALA A 24 0.63 29.90 -22.47
C ALA A 24 1.67 29.41 -23.49
N GLU A 25 1.43 28.27 -24.09
CA GLU A 25 2.23 27.76 -25.19
C GLU A 25 1.41 27.85 -26.49
N TRP A 26 1.93 28.57 -27.49
CA TRP A 26 1.29 28.79 -28.75
C TRP A 26 2.11 28.15 -29.86
N HIS A 27 1.43 27.47 -30.77
CA HIS A 27 2.02 27.15 -32.06
C HIS A 27 1.53 28.18 -33.09
N LEU A 28 2.45 28.90 -33.66
CA LEU A 28 2.14 29.83 -34.75
C LEU A 28 1.50 29.08 -35.92
N THR A 29 0.35 29.54 -36.35
CA THR A 29 -0.35 29.00 -37.51
C THR A 29 -0.15 29.93 -38.73
N ASP A 30 -0.35 29.39 -39.93
CA ASP A 30 -0.29 30.18 -41.17
C ASP A 30 -1.19 31.42 -41.04
N THR A 31 -0.69 32.58 -41.47
CA THR A 31 -1.38 33.88 -41.42
C THR A 31 -2.69 33.91 -42.20
N LYS A 32 -2.97 32.90 -43.03
CA LYS A 32 -4.22 32.71 -43.75
C LYS A 32 -5.35 32.09 -42.91
N LEU A 33 -5.06 31.60 -41.70
CA LEU A 33 -6.04 31.01 -40.83
C LEU A 33 -6.57 32.05 -39.84
N LEU A 34 -7.80 32.50 -40.04
CA LEU A 34 -8.54 33.41 -39.15
C LEU A 34 -9.21 32.60 -38.05
N ASP A 35 -8.41 31.99 -37.20
CA ASP A 35 -8.94 31.23 -36.05
C ASP A 35 -9.26 32.16 -34.89
N ALA A 36 -10.47 32.09 -34.32
CA ALA A 36 -10.81 32.72 -33.08
C ALA A 36 -10.18 31.93 -31.92
N VAL A 37 -9.34 32.58 -31.11
CA VAL A 37 -8.71 31.94 -29.95
C VAL A 37 -9.46 32.33 -28.70
N LYS A 38 -10.03 31.33 -27.99
CA LYS A 38 -10.58 31.51 -26.64
C LYS A 38 -9.52 31.17 -25.60
N ILE A 39 -9.18 32.12 -24.74
CA ILE A 39 -8.33 31.91 -23.57
C ILE A 39 -9.25 31.68 -22.38
N ALA A 40 -9.31 30.46 -21.88
CA ALA A 40 -9.99 30.18 -20.63
C ALA A 40 -9.01 30.40 -19.48
N LEU A 41 -9.27 31.35 -18.60
CA LEU A 41 -8.51 31.53 -17.38
C LEU A 41 -8.83 30.36 -16.43
N PRO A 42 -7.80 29.67 -15.91
CA PRO A 42 -8.05 28.60 -14.95
C PRO A 42 -8.62 29.16 -13.64
N PRO A 43 -9.42 28.37 -12.91
CA PRO A 43 -9.95 28.78 -11.62
C PRO A 43 -8.86 29.24 -10.65
N LEU A 44 -9.16 30.26 -9.84
CA LEU A 44 -8.26 30.78 -8.84
C LEU A 44 -8.27 29.94 -7.54
N ARG A 45 -9.20 29.03 -7.41
CA ARG A 45 -9.26 28.05 -6.32
C ARG A 45 -8.43 26.83 -6.64
N VAL A 46 -7.68 26.33 -5.67
CA VAL A 46 -6.79 25.17 -5.83
C VAL A 46 -7.05 24.19 -4.70
N VAL A 47 -7.31 22.92 -5.08
CA VAL A 47 -7.44 21.81 -4.15
C VAL A 47 -6.43 20.72 -4.58
N PRO A 48 -5.20 20.75 -4.04
CA PRO A 48 -4.18 19.78 -4.41
C PRO A 48 -4.60 18.36 -4.05
N ILE A 49 -4.23 17.41 -4.90
CA ILE A 49 -4.34 15.98 -4.62
C ILE A 49 -2.95 15.48 -4.25
N VAL A 50 -2.82 14.87 -3.07
CA VAL A 50 -1.55 14.33 -2.59
C VAL A 50 -1.63 12.82 -2.55
N PHE A 51 -0.81 12.17 -3.38
CA PHE A 51 -0.69 10.72 -3.43
C PHE A 51 0.34 10.22 -2.41
N VAL A 52 -0.06 9.26 -1.57
CA VAL A 52 0.78 8.64 -0.53
C VAL A 52 1.00 7.17 -0.87
N PRO A 53 2.22 6.74 -1.24
CA PRO A 53 2.52 5.39 -1.69
C PRO A 53 2.47 4.35 -0.56
N GLY A 54 2.49 3.06 -0.94
CA GLY A 54 2.64 1.94 -0.02
C GLY A 54 4.06 1.77 0.49
N ILE A 55 4.26 0.74 1.32
CA ILE A 55 5.60 0.31 1.73
C ILE A 55 6.45 0.04 0.47
N MET A 56 7.74 0.39 0.53
CA MET A 56 8.69 0.27 -0.60
C MET A 56 8.36 1.12 -1.83
N GLY A 57 7.25 1.84 -1.81
CA GLY A 57 6.82 2.69 -2.91
C GLY A 57 7.46 4.07 -2.95
N SER A 58 8.27 4.43 -1.93
CA SER A 58 9.10 5.65 -1.94
C SER A 58 10.54 5.31 -2.25
N ASN A 59 11.19 6.18 -3.00
CA ASN A 59 12.63 6.12 -3.24
C ASN A 59 13.39 6.57 -2.00
N LEU A 60 14.46 5.85 -1.61
CA LEU A 60 15.29 6.17 -0.46
C LEU A 60 16.75 6.32 -0.85
N SER A 61 17.43 7.25 -0.17
CA SER A 61 18.88 7.43 -0.19
C SER A 61 19.49 7.22 1.20
N ASP A 62 20.79 7.08 1.26
CA ASP A 62 21.54 7.28 2.49
C ASP A 62 21.59 8.78 2.88
N LEU A 63 22.20 9.09 4.02
CA LEU A 63 22.33 10.49 4.48
C LEU A 63 23.29 11.36 3.63
N ARG A 64 24.06 10.76 2.72
CA ARG A 64 24.90 11.45 1.72
C ARG A 64 24.18 11.65 0.40
N ASN A 65 22.88 11.29 0.35
CA ASN A 65 22.03 11.36 -0.83
C ASN A 65 22.36 10.34 -1.93
N GLU A 66 23.09 9.27 -1.59
CA GLU A 66 23.32 8.14 -2.51
C GLU A 66 22.11 7.23 -2.49
N PRO A 67 21.53 6.87 -3.64
CA PRO A 67 20.32 6.06 -3.69
C PRO A 67 20.58 4.65 -3.15
N VAL A 68 19.77 4.24 -2.15
CA VAL A 68 19.82 2.90 -1.56
C VAL A 68 18.59 2.05 -1.90
N TRP A 69 17.46 2.70 -2.22
CA TRP A 69 16.25 2.05 -2.68
C TRP A 69 15.62 2.90 -3.79
N LEU A 70 15.71 2.43 -5.02
CA LEU A 70 15.24 3.14 -6.20
C LEU A 70 14.57 2.15 -7.17
N LEU A 71 13.25 2.24 -7.31
CA LEU A 71 12.47 1.43 -8.25
C LEU A 71 12.12 2.26 -9.49
N ASN A 72 13.08 2.36 -10.40
CA ASN A 72 12.89 2.95 -11.72
C ASN A 72 12.49 1.89 -12.74
N ASN A 73 12.01 2.30 -13.91
CA ASN A 73 11.61 1.41 -14.99
C ASN A 73 12.72 0.39 -15.29
N VAL A 74 12.39 -0.90 -15.15
CA VAL A 74 13.34 -2.03 -15.26
C VAL A 74 14.10 -2.04 -16.60
N LYS A 75 13.55 -1.45 -17.67
CA LYS A 75 14.23 -1.28 -18.96
C LYS A 75 15.45 -0.35 -18.89
N ASN A 76 15.52 0.52 -17.88
CA ASN A 76 16.60 1.48 -17.66
C ASN A 76 17.35 1.29 -16.33
N ILE A 77 16.97 0.31 -15.51
CA ILE A 77 17.82 -0.08 -14.38
C ILE A 77 19.03 -0.74 -15.02
N PRO A 78 20.25 -0.24 -14.79
CA PRO A 78 21.43 -1.00 -15.13
C PRO A 78 21.23 -2.39 -14.52
N ALA A 79 21.41 -3.44 -15.32
CA ALA A 79 21.30 -4.84 -14.85
C ALA A 79 22.10 -5.06 -13.56
N ASN A 80 23.09 -4.24 -13.32
CA ASN A 80 23.93 -4.13 -12.12
C ASN A 80 23.12 -3.79 -10.85
N LEU A 81 22.03 -3.04 -10.90
CA LEU A 81 21.32 -2.63 -9.68
C LEU A 81 20.42 -3.77 -9.18
N VAL A 82 19.68 -4.44 -10.05
CA VAL A 82 18.94 -5.66 -9.72
C VAL A 82 19.92 -6.77 -9.35
N TYR A 83 21.00 -6.92 -10.11
CA TYR A 83 22.07 -7.87 -9.85
C TYR A 83 22.79 -7.60 -8.54
N ASN A 84 23.06 -6.34 -8.20
CA ASN A 84 23.66 -5.94 -6.93
C ASN A 84 22.71 -6.17 -5.74
N TRP A 85 21.39 -6.01 -5.91
CA TRP A 85 20.42 -6.32 -4.88
C TRP A 85 20.25 -7.81 -4.65
N SER A 86 20.19 -8.62 -5.71
CA SER A 86 20.04 -10.07 -5.60
C SER A 86 21.24 -10.77 -4.94
N ARG A 87 22.41 -10.13 -4.93
CA ARG A 87 23.63 -10.63 -4.29
C ARG A 87 23.87 -10.12 -2.87
N ARG A 88 23.03 -9.18 -2.39
CA ARG A 88 23.16 -8.68 -1.02
C ARG A 88 22.59 -9.70 -0.05
N ASP A 89 23.47 -10.18 0.82
CA ASP A 89 23.05 -11.02 1.94
C ASP A 89 22.23 -10.24 2.98
N ALA A 90 21.70 -10.95 3.97
CA ALA A 90 20.88 -10.36 5.01
C ALA A 90 21.59 -9.22 5.77
N GLY A 91 22.90 -9.32 5.97
CA GLY A 91 23.69 -8.30 6.66
C GLY A 91 23.84 -7.01 5.86
N ALA A 92 24.17 -7.12 4.57
CA ALA A 92 24.24 -5.97 3.68
C ALA A 92 22.90 -5.25 3.55
N ARG A 93 21.78 -6.00 3.46
CA ARG A 93 20.42 -5.45 3.46
C ARG A 93 20.11 -4.69 4.75
N GLN A 94 20.47 -5.26 5.90
CA GLN A 94 20.28 -4.64 7.21
C GLN A 94 21.02 -3.32 7.35
N LEU A 95 22.27 -3.25 6.89
CA LEU A 95 23.09 -2.03 6.95
C LEU A 95 22.53 -0.92 6.07
N LEU A 96 22.07 -1.25 4.86
CA LEU A 96 21.59 -0.28 3.88
C LEU A 96 20.17 0.22 4.21
N LEU A 97 19.27 -0.69 4.58
CA LEU A 97 17.88 -0.37 4.85
C LEU A 97 17.62 -0.16 6.33
N HIS A 98 18.32 0.81 6.92
CA HIS A 98 18.18 1.16 8.33
C HIS A 98 17.40 2.48 8.49
N PRO A 99 16.32 2.55 9.30
CA PRO A 99 15.43 3.72 9.38
C PRO A 99 16.13 5.04 9.79
N LYS A 100 17.23 4.95 10.54
CA LYS A 100 18.02 6.13 10.98
C LYS A 100 19.15 6.52 10.01
N ARG A 101 19.40 5.72 8.97
CA ARG A 101 20.48 5.95 8.00
C ARG A 101 19.95 6.21 6.61
N THR A 102 18.65 6.22 6.45
CA THR A 102 17.95 6.46 5.19
C THR A 102 17.06 7.68 5.29
N GLN A 103 16.90 8.34 4.17
CA GLN A 103 15.98 9.45 3.96
C GLN A 103 15.27 9.29 2.61
N VAL A 104 14.26 10.11 2.35
CA VAL A 104 13.59 10.12 1.04
C VAL A 104 14.55 10.64 -0.02
N TYR A 105 14.69 9.90 -1.12
CA TYR A 105 15.43 10.33 -2.29
C TYR A 105 14.54 11.15 -3.20
N THR A 106 14.85 12.44 -3.35
CA THR A 106 14.01 13.40 -4.08
C THR A 106 14.38 13.56 -5.55
N LEU A 107 15.51 13.00 -5.96
CA LEU A 107 16.06 13.11 -7.32
C LEU A 107 15.82 11.87 -8.17
N GLY A 108 14.79 11.07 -7.83
CA GLY A 108 14.37 9.94 -8.66
C GLY A 108 13.86 10.39 -10.02
N ALA A 109 13.65 9.41 -10.91
CA ALA A 109 13.16 9.69 -12.25
C ALA A 109 11.82 10.46 -12.21
N VAL A 110 11.63 11.34 -13.19
CA VAL A 110 10.36 12.04 -13.42
C VAL A 110 9.97 11.88 -14.89
N PRO A 111 8.68 12.01 -15.24
CA PRO A 111 8.24 11.92 -16.62
C PRO A 111 8.99 12.91 -17.54
N LYS A 112 9.38 12.44 -18.72
CA LYS A 112 10.05 13.27 -19.74
C LYS A 112 9.05 14.14 -20.51
N GLU A 113 7.84 13.66 -20.67
CA GLU A 113 6.78 14.35 -21.39
C GLU A 113 6.00 15.26 -20.45
N LYS A 114 5.48 16.35 -21.00
CA LYS A 114 4.56 17.24 -20.28
C LYS A 114 3.28 16.49 -19.92
N SER A 115 2.71 16.80 -18.78
CA SER A 115 1.36 16.35 -18.43
C SER A 115 0.33 17.48 -18.64
N ALA A 116 -0.91 17.22 -18.27
CA ALA A 116 -1.97 18.20 -18.42
C ALA A 116 -1.73 19.49 -17.61
N SER A 117 -1.16 19.41 -16.41
CA SER A 117 -0.91 20.55 -15.53
C SER A 117 0.58 20.80 -15.24
N ILE A 118 1.49 20.00 -15.82
CA ILE A 118 2.93 20.09 -15.55
C ILE A 118 3.70 20.26 -16.85
N GLY A 119 4.37 21.41 -17.00
CA GLY A 119 5.04 21.80 -18.23
C GLY A 119 6.50 21.36 -18.35
N ASN A 120 7.16 20.97 -17.25
CA ASN A 120 8.60 20.66 -17.27
C ASN A 120 9.01 19.72 -16.11
N ALA A 121 10.23 19.16 -16.21
CA ALA A 121 10.77 18.22 -15.24
C ALA A 121 10.95 18.84 -13.84
N GLN A 122 11.30 20.12 -13.74
CA GLN A 122 11.47 20.80 -12.44
C GLN A 122 10.16 20.85 -11.65
N GLU A 123 9.04 21.05 -12.34
CA GLU A 123 7.73 21.06 -11.71
C GLU A 123 7.30 19.67 -11.22
N PHE A 124 7.60 18.60 -11.96
CA PHE A 124 7.42 17.22 -11.50
C PHE A 124 8.22 16.96 -10.21
N THR A 125 9.50 17.35 -10.19
CA THR A 125 10.38 17.21 -9.02
C THR A 125 9.82 18.02 -7.84
N ARG A 126 9.41 19.27 -8.05
CA ARG A 126 8.82 20.14 -7.02
C ARG A 126 7.55 19.51 -6.41
N ARG A 127 6.75 18.84 -7.23
CA ARG A 127 5.54 18.14 -6.79
C ARG A 127 5.83 16.75 -6.20
N GLY A 128 7.09 16.37 -6.02
CA GLY A 128 7.51 15.14 -5.33
C GLY A 128 7.41 13.87 -6.18
N TRP A 129 7.24 13.96 -7.51
CA TRP A 129 7.11 12.76 -8.34
C TRP A 129 8.38 11.92 -8.36
N GLY A 130 9.57 12.53 -8.21
CA GLY A 130 10.84 11.82 -8.06
C GLY A 130 11.01 11.10 -6.70
N GLU A 131 10.12 11.35 -5.74
CA GLU A 131 10.16 10.72 -4.42
C GLU A 131 9.53 9.32 -4.40
N VAL A 132 8.77 8.95 -5.43
CA VAL A 132 8.01 7.71 -5.49
C VAL A 132 8.44 6.82 -6.65
N SER A 133 8.16 5.52 -6.55
CA SER A 133 8.48 4.53 -7.58
C SER A 133 7.87 4.90 -8.94
N GLU A 134 8.72 5.09 -9.93
CA GLU A 134 8.32 5.34 -11.32
C GLU A 134 7.45 4.20 -11.85
N VAL A 135 7.91 2.96 -11.67
CA VAL A 135 7.26 1.76 -12.21
C VAL A 135 5.85 1.58 -11.65
N SER A 136 5.69 1.83 -10.35
CA SER A 136 4.42 1.57 -9.66
C SER A 136 3.40 2.69 -9.86
N TYR A 137 3.85 3.95 -9.98
CA TYR A 137 2.91 5.07 -9.79
C TYR A 137 2.86 6.10 -10.91
N HIS A 138 3.92 6.33 -11.69
CA HIS A 138 3.92 7.45 -12.65
C HIS A 138 2.83 7.32 -13.71
N LYS A 139 2.55 6.10 -14.20
CA LYS A 139 1.45 5.86 -15.15
C LYS A 139 0.10 6.30 -14.58
N PHE A 140 -0.17 5.98 -13.32
CA PHE A 140 -1.39 6.40 -12.63
C PHE A 140 -1.44 7.91 -12.39
N LEU A 141 -0.35 8.51 -11.89
CA LEU A 141 -0.30 9.94 -11.61
C LEU A 141 -0.49 10.78 -12.88
N LEU A 142 0.12 10.38 -14.01
CA LEU A 142 -0.10 11.01 -15.32
C LEU A 142 -1.55 10.88 -15.79
N TRP A 143 -2.12 9.69 -15.63
CA TRP A 143 -3.52 9.46 -15.93
C TRP A 143 -4.43 10.35 -15.07
N LEU A 144 -4.17 10.42 -13.76
CA LEU A 144 -4.96 11.23 -12.84
C LEU A 144 -4.84 12.73 -13.15
N ASP A 145 -3.62 13.22 -13.43
CA ASP A 145 -3.41 14.61 -13.82
C ASP A 145 -4.17 14.95 -15.10
N LYS A 146 -4.12 14.06 -16.11
CA LYS A 146 -4.89 14.23 -17.34
C LYS A 146 -6.40 14.28 -17.07
N LYS A 147 -6.92 13.40 -16.19
CA LYS A 147 -8.35 13.35 -15.88
C LYS A 147 -8.84 14.54 -15.04
N MET A 148 -7.99 15.03 -14.14
CA MET A 148 -8.35 16.16 -13.27
C MET A 148 -8.15 17.53 -13.92
N ASN A 149 -7.12 17.68 -14.78
CA ASN A 149 -6.66 18.97 -15.30
C ASN A 149 -6.57 19.06 -16.84
N GLY A 150 -6.68 17.93 -17.56
CA GLY A 150 -6.31 17.86 -18.99
C GLY A 150 -7.38 18.27 -19.96
N GLU A 151 -8.61 18.32 -19.55
CA GLU A 151 -9.72 18.47 -20.49
C GLU A 151 -10.68 19.56 -20.00
N HIS A 152 -10.24 20.80 -20.13
CA HIS A 152 -11.14 21.96 -20.08
C HIS A 152 -11.84 22.17 -21.44
N ASN A 153 -12.11 21.09 -22.17
CA ASN A 153 -12.90 21.19 -23.40
C ASN A 153 -14.38 21.19 -23.02
N PRO A 154 -15.13 22.29 -23.24
CA PRO A 154 -16.57 22.32 -23.02
C PRO A 154 -17.32 21.22 -23.78
N ALA A 155 -16.83 20.79 -24.93
CA ALA A 155 -17.39 19.67 -25.69
C ALA A 155 -17.31 18.31 -24.95
N LEU A 156 -16.44 18.17 -23.95
CA LEU A 156 -16.44 17.00 -23.07
C LEU A 156 -17.49 17.08 -21.95
N TRP A 157 -17.99 18.29 -21.68
CA TRP A 157 -19.16 18.48 -20.83
C TRP A 157 -20.45 18.09 -21.57
N ASP A 158 -20.48 18.21 -22.90
CA ASP A 158 -21.60 17.74 -23.73
C ASP A 158 -21.68 16.20 -23.77
N ASP A 159 -20.56 15.48 -23.56
CA ASP A 159 -20.55 14.03 -23.33
C ASP A 159 -21.25 13.64 -22.01
N PHE A 160 -21.57 14.59 -21.14
CA PHE A 160 -22.44 14.40 -19.97
C PHE A 160 -23.93 14.50 -20.30
N SER A 161 -24.29 14.92 -21.52
CA SER A 161 -25.68 14.90 -21.96
C SER A 161 -26.20 13.45 -22.05
N ASN A 162 -27.48 13.27 -21.75
CA ASN A 162 -28.14 11.97 -21.62
C ASN A 162 -28.02 11.04 -22.84
N ASP A 163 -27.62 11.54 -23.99
CA ASP A 163 -27.62 10.80 -25.27
C ASP A 163 -26.39 9.90 -25.45
N SER A 164 -25.25 10.24 -24.88
CA SER A 164 -24.03 9.39 -24.94
C SER A 164 -24.10 8.18 -24.00
N LEU A 165 -24.93 8.24 -22.98
CA LEU A 165 -25.14 7.17 -21.99
C LEU A 165 -25.88 5.95 -22.56
N GLY A 166 -26.75 6.15 -23.56
CA GLY A 166 -27.58 5.09 -24.16
C GLY A 166 -26.85 4.06 -25.03
N ARG A 167 -25.67 4.38 -25.57
CA ARG A 167 -25.03 3.59 -26.65
C ARG A 167 -23.81 2.75 -26.26
N ALA A 168 -23.46 2.60 -24.99
CA ALA A 168 -22.28 1.83 -24.57
C ALA A 168 -22.52 0.31 -24.57
N LYS A 169 -21.94 -0.41 -25.54
CA LYS A 169 -22.19 -1.84 -25.78
C LYS A 169 -21.48 -2.82 -24.86
N THR A 170 -20.34 -2.50 -24.27
CA THR A 170 -19.65 -3.36 -23.29
C THR A 170 -18.87 -2.52 -22.27
N ILE A 171 -18.85 -2.97 -21.01
CA ILE A 171 -18.19 -2.26 -19.91
C ILE A 171 -16.66 -2.23 -20.08
N GLY A 172 -16.06 -3.30 -20.60
CA GLY A 172 -14.61 -3.43 -20.71
C GLY A 172 -13.97 -2.53 -21.79
N GLU A 173 -14.55 -2.45 -22.97
CA GLU A 173 -13.98 -1.69 -24.10
C GLU A 173 -14.13 -0.17 -23.97
N LYS A 174 -15.16 0.28 -23.26
CA LYS A 174 -15.46 1.69 -23.07
C LYS A 174 -14.93 2.28 -21.76
N LEU A 175 -14.55 1.43 -20.78
CA LEU A 175 -13.79 1.87 -19.62
C LEU A 175 -12.42 2.43 -19.99
N ALA A 176 -11.80 1.91 -21.03
CA ALA A 176 -10.46 2.31 -21.43
C ALA A 176 -10.42 3.66 -22.19
N SER A 177 -11.49 4.03 -22.90
CA SER A 177 -11.45 5.16 -23.83
C SER A 177 -12.24 6.42 -23.43
N LYS A 178 -13.30 6.31 -22.63
CA LYS A 178 -14.18 7.43 -22.30
C LYS A 178 -14.73 7.38 -20.88
N LEU A 179 -13.88 7.54 -19.91
CA LEU A 179 -14.23 7.76 -18.53
C LEU A 179 -14.35 9.25 -18.30
N PRO A 180 -15.38 9.84 -17.86
CA PRO A 180 -15.59 10.02 -16.45
C PRO A 180 -17.03 10.00 -15.94
N ALA A 181 -17.96 10.66 -16.59
CA ALA A 181 -19.29 10.80 -16.00
C ALA A 181 -20.18 9.60 -16.24
N GLY A 182 -20.13 9.03 -17.43
CA GLY A 182 -20.95 7.87 -17.77
C GLY A 182 -20.65 6.64 -16.91
N LEU A 183 -19.39 6.44 -16.50
CA LEU A 183 -19.03 5.36 -15.58
C LEU A 183 -19.50 5.66 -14.16
N VAL A 184 -19.31 6.88 -13.68
CA VAL A 184 -19.71 7.33 -12.36
C VAL A 184 -21.23 7.17 -12.17
N MET A 185 -22.02 7.53 -13.16
CA MET A 185 -23.47 7.31 -13.12
C MET A 185 -23.85 5.84 -13.27
N ARG A 186 -23.05 5.02 -13.96
CA ARG A 186 -23.29 3.57 -14.10
C ARG A 186 -22.79 2.76 -12.91
N MET A 187 -21.76 3.19 -12.22
CA MET A 187 -21.33 2.55 -10.98
C MET A 187 -22.44 2.54 -9.93
N ALA A 188 -23.32 3.55 -9.95
CA ALA A 188 -24.51 3.57 -9.11
C ALA A 188 -25.47 2.39 -9.37
N ASN A 189 -25.42 1.80 -10.56
CA ASN A 189 -26.30 0.71 -11.01
C ASN A 189 -25.58 -0.65 -11.16
N LEU A 190 -24.30 -0.77 -10.76
CA LEU A 190 -23.55 -2.00 -10.85
C LEU A 190 -23.52 -2.71 -9.49
N PRO A 191 -24.23 -3.83 -9.34
CA PRO A 191 -24.28 -4.56 -8.06
C PRO A 191 -22.95 -5.18 -7.63
N ASP A 192 -21.98 -5.30 -8.55
CA ASP A 192 -20.72 -6.03 -8.34
C ASP A 192 -19.61 -5.20 -7.68
N PHE A 193 -19.78 -3.89 -7.50
CA PHE A 193 -18.75 -3.00 -6.98
C PHE A 193 -19.03 -2.40 -5.60
N SER A 194 -20.26 -2.49 -5.13
CA SER A 194 -20.58 -2.07 -3.77
C SER A 194 -20.51 -3.25 -2.82
N GLU A 195 -20.06 -3.02 -1.58
CA GLU A 195 -20.38 -4.00 -0.53
C GLU A 195 -21.88 -4.31 -0.58
N ARG A 196 -22.21 -5.58 -0.52
CA ARG A 196 -23.59 -6.06 -0.56
C ARG A 196 -24.48 -5.17 0.32
N ASN A 197 -25.44 -4.49 -0.29
CA ASN A 197 -26.46 -3.61 0.32
C ASN A 197 -26.17 -2.10 0.41
N LEU A 198 -25.17 -1.55 -0.29
CA LEU A 198 -24.97 -0.10 -0.32
C LEU A 198 -25.07 0.43 -1.75
N PRO A 199 -26.07 1.23 -2.08
CA PRO A 199 -26.16 1.88 -3.37
C PRO A 199 -24.98 2.86 -3.52
N VAL A 200 -24.31 2.81 -4.68
CA VAL A 200 -23.31 3.82 -5.03
C VAL A 200 -24.05 5.10 -5.41
N GLU A 201 -23.80 6.17 -4.70
CA GLU A 201 -24.39 7.47 -5.01
C GLU A 201 -23.84 8.03 -6.32
N ALA A 202 -24.73 8.36 -7.27
CA ALA A 202 -24.32 9.02 -8.51
C ALA A 202 -23.68 10.39 -8.22
N VAL A 203 -22.78 10.82 -9.09
CA VAL A 203 -22.30 12.21 -9.09
C VAL A 203 -23.36 13.10 -9.71
N THR A 204 -23.72 14.16 -9.02
CA THR A 204 -24.74 15.12 -9.48
C THR A 204 -24.11 16.21 -10.36
N SER A 205 -24.95 16.88 -11.15
CA SER A 205 -24.53 18.05 -11.94
C SER A 205 -23.98 19.18 -11.06
N ASP A 206 -24.54 19.37 -9.86
CA ASP A 206 -24.06 20.37 -8.90
C ASP A 206 -22.66 20.04 -8.38
N GLU A 207 -22.38 18.76 -8.09
CA GLU A 207 -21.03 18.33 -7.68
C GLU A 207 -20.01 18.55 -8.80
N LEU A 208 -20.38 18.29 -10.04
CA LEU A 208 -19.53 18.58 -11.19
C LEU A 208 -19.28 20.08 -11.37
N LEU A 209 -20.33 20.89 -11.21
CA LEU A 209 -20.22 22.35 -11.29
C LEU A 209 -19.34 22.91 -10.16
N LYS A 210 -19.48 22.42 -8.92
CA LYS A 210 -18.60 22.78 -7.81
C LYS A 210 -17.15 22.41 -8.10
N ARG A 211 -16.90 21.17 -8.55
CA ARG A 211 -15.57 20.70 -8.93
C ARG A 211 -14.93 21.61 -9.99
N SER A 212 -15.70 22.06 -11.00
CA SER A 212 -15.16 22.91 -12.08
C SER A 212 -14.63 24.27 -11.62
N LYS A 213 -14.97 24.69 -10.40
CA LYS A 213 -14.50 25.95 -9.80
C LYS A 213 -13.09 25.89 -9.22
N ALA A 214 -12.44 24.74 -9.24
CA ALA A 214 -11.10 24.54 -8.68
C ALA A 214 -10.15 23.84 -9.67
N ARG A 215 -8.85 24.02 -9.44
CA ARG A 215 -7.74 23.27 -10.06
C ARG A 215 -7.24 22.21 -9.08
N PHE A 216 -6.78 21.09 -9.61
CA PHE A 216 -6.38 19.92 -8.84
C PHE A 216 -4.94 19.48 -9.16
N PRO A 217 -3.91 20.28 -8.79
CA PRO A 217 -2.54 19.87 -9.04
C PRO A 217 -2.20 18.59 -8.27
N ILE A 218 -1.55 17.65 -8.98
CA ILE A 218 -1.20 16.34 -8.43
C ILE A 218 0.20 16.38 -7.84
N TYR A 219 0.30 16.05 -6.55
CA TYR A 219 1.53 15.90 -5.78
C TYR A 219 1.73 14.43 -5.42
N ALA A 220 2.98 14.00 -5.32
CA ALA A 220 3.36 12.75 -4.69
C ALA A 220 4.11 13.05 -3.39
N PHE A 221 3.95 12.17 -2.41
CA PHE A 221 4.61 12.29 -1.12
C PHE A 221 5.39 11.03 -0.81
N GLY A 222 6.70 11.07 -1.00
CA GLY A 222 7.61 10.03 -0.54
C GLY A 222 7.83 10.14 0.97
N TYR A 223 8.00 9.01 1.63
CA TYR A 223 8.34 8.94 3.04
C TYR A 223 9.27 7.76 3.33
N ASN A 224 10.04 7.83 4.41
CA ASN A 224 10.88 6.73 4.83
C ASN A 224 10.03 5.59 5.40
N TRP A 225 9.69 4.62 4.56
CA TRP A 225 8.83 3.48 4.91
C TRP A 225 9.44 2.50 5.92
N LEU A 226 10.75 2.63 6.21
CA LEU A 226 11.43 1.88 7.28
C LEU A 226 11.12 2.48 8.66
N ALA A 227 10.93 3.80 8.74
CA ALA A 227 10.60 4.50 9.97
C ALA A 227 9.13 4.26 10.37
N SER A 228 8.77 4.61 11.60
CA SER A 228 7.38 4.52 12.07
C SER A 228 6.45 5.40 11.22
N ASN A 229 5.27 4.87 10.87
CA ASN A 229 4.21 5.62 10.18
C ASN A 229 3.76 6.87 10.98
N LYS A 230 4.00 6.92 12.29
CA LYS A 230 3.79 8.14 13.09
C LYS A 230 4.73 9.27 12.67
N ILE A 231 6.00 8.96 12.35
CA ILE A 231 6.98 9.93 11.84
C ILE A 231 6.58 10.34 10.42
N ALA A 232 6.23 9.38 9.56
CA ALA A 232 5.76 9.66 8.22
C ALA A 232 4.49 10.55 8.22
N ALA A 233 3.59 10.38 9.18
CA ALA A 233 2.40 11.21 9.35
C ALA A 233 2.74 12.67 9.70
N GLN A 234 3.76 12.92 10.50
CA GLN A 234 4.24 14.28 10.80
C GLN A 234 4.86 14.93 9.55
N SER A 235 5.69 14.19 8.82
CA SER A 235 6.27 14.67 7.55
C SER A 235 5.18 14.94 6.50
N LEU A 236 4.11 14.12 6.46
CA LEU A 236 2.95 14.37 5.61
C LEU A 236 2.20 15.65 5.99
N ARG A 237 2.03 15.91 7.29
CA ARG A 237 1.48 17.19 7.78
C ARG A 237 2.30 18.37 7.27
N GLU A 238 3.62 18.36 7.46
CA GLU A 238 4.52 19.43 7.02
C GLU A 238 4.44 19.63 5.49
N ARG A 239 4.38 18.53 4.75
CA ARG A 239 4.21 18.58 3.28
C ARG A 239 2.87 19.20 2.89
N ILE A 240 1.76 18.85 3.55
CA ILE A 240 0.44 19.42 3.29
C ILE A 240 0.44 20.92 3.58
N GLU A 241 1.00 21.34 4.71
CA GLU A 241 1.09 22.76 5.09
C GLU A 241 1.92 23.54 4.07
N LYS A 242 3.03 22.99 3.61
CA LYS A 242 3.86 23.56 2.54
C LYS A 242 3.09 23.69 1.22
N ILE A 243 2.40 22.62 0.80
CA ILE A 243 1.60 22.61 -0.44
C ILE A 243 0.51 23.69 -0.38
N ILE A 244 -0.20 23.79 0.74
CA ILE A 244 -1.23 24.83 0.94
C ILE A 244 -0.60 26.22 0.83
N SER A 245 0.51 26.48 1.51
CA SER A 245 1.21 27.76 1.46
C SER A 245 1.69 28.13 0.06
N GLU A 246 2.30 27.18 -0.66
CA GLU A 246 2.81 27.38 -2.03
C GLU A 246 1.70 27.67 -3.05
N ASN A 247 0.48 27.16 -2.82
CA ASN A 247 -0.68 27.39 -3.68
C ASN A 247 -1.58 28.54 -3.22
N ASN A 248 -1.21 29.25 -2.16
CA ASN A 248 -1.98 30.36 -1.59
C ASN A 248 -1.25 31.68 -1.77
N VAL A 249 -1.11 32.14 -3.01
CA VAL A 249 -0.32 33.31 -3.38
C VAL A 249 -1.12 34.26 -4.28
N GLY A 250 -1.09 35.55 -3.97
CA GLY A 250 -1.83 36.58 -4.70
C GLY A 250 -3.35 36.37 -4.57
N THR A 251 -4.05 36.26 -5.68
CA THR A 251 -5.50 36.00 -5.74
C THR A 251 -5.85 34.52 -5.69
N VAL A 252 -4.87 33.63 -5.82
CA VAL A 252 -5.09 32.18 -5.74
C VAL A 252 -5.28 31.74 -4.30
N ARG A 253 -6.27 30.90 -4.04
CA ARG A 253 -6.62 30.38 -2.70
C ARG A 253 -6.54 28.88 -2.66
N CYS A 254 -5.89 28.38 -1.60
CA CYS A 254 -5.75 26.97 -1.28
C CYS A 254 -5.83 26.81 0.25
N SER A 255 -6.84 26.16 0.77
CA SER A 255 -7.04 25.92 2.20
C SER A 255 -6.97 24.44 2.57
N GLN A 256 -7.19 23.55 1.60
CA GLN A 256 -7.38 22.12 1.83
C GLN A 256 -6.74 21.28 0.72
N VAL A 257 -6.49 20.00 1.03
CA VAL A 257 -6.01 18.98 0.09
C VAL A 257 -6.91 17.75 0.10
N ILE A 258 -6.85 16.93 -0.96
CA ILE A 258 -7.43 15.58 -1.00
C ILE A 258 -6.26 14.60 -0.93
N LEU A 259 -6.38 13.55 -0.09
CA LEU A 259 -5.39 12.48 -0.03
C LEU A 259 -5.85 11.26 -0.84
N VAL A 260 -4.93 10.67 -1.60
CA VAL A 260 -5.11 9.39 -2.28
C VAL A 260 -3.99 8.47 -1.81
N THR A 261 -4.30 7.30 -1.28
CA THR A 261 -3.32 6.45 -0.62
C THR A 261 -3.30 5.05 -1.19
N HIS A 262 -2.13 4.45 -1.26
CA HIS A 262 -1.93 3.05 -1.60
C HIS A 262 -1.43 2.28 -0.37
N SER A 263 -2.06 1.13 -0.05
CA SER A 263 -1.53 0.18 0.94
C SER A 263 -1.17 0.85 2.29
N MET A 264 0.08 0.70 2.77
CA MET A 264 0.59 1.29 4.01
C MET A 264 0.45 2.82 4.07
N GLY A 265 0.45 3.51 2.92
CA GLY A 265 0.19 4.95 2.86
C GLY A 265 -1.17 5.35 3.46
N GLY A 266 -2.13 4.42 3.47
CA GLY A 266 -3.41 4.60 4.16
C GLY A 266 -3.26 4.69 5.68
N LEU A 267 -2.33 3.94 6.28
CA LEU A 267 -2.03 4.03 7.72
C LEU A 267 -1.37 5.38 8.05
N VAL A 268 -0.45 5.84 7.19
CA VAL A 268 0.18 7.16 7.31
C VAL A 268 -0.86 8.29 7.25
N ALA A 269 -1.77 8.25 6.28
CA ALA A 269 -2.80 9.27 6.12
C ALA A 269 -3.80 9.29 7.28
N ARG A 270 -4.18 8.10 7.81
CA ARG A 270 -5.03 7.99 9.02
C ARG A 270 -4.35 8.65 10.22
N ALA A 271 -3.07 8.33 10.45
CA ALA A 271 -2.31 8.94 11.53
C ALA A 271 -2.14 10.45 11.35
N CYS A 272 -1.90 10.93 10.12
CA CYS A 272 -1.81 12.36 9.82
C CYS A 272 -3.13 13.08 10.10
N ASN A 273 -4.27 12.51 9.73
CA ASN A 273 -5.60 13.07 9.99
C ASN A 273 -5.87 13.30 11.49
N LEU A 274 -5.24 12.52 12.37
CA LEU A 274 -5.39 12.65 13.82
C LEU A 274 -4.50 13.73 14.44
N LEU A 275 -3.57 14.31 13.68
CA LEU A 275 -2.75 15.41 14.15
C LEU A 275 -3.59 16.71 14.25
N PRO A 276 -3.23 17.64 15.17
CA PRO A 276 -3.97 18.88 15.37
C PRO A 276 -4.20 19.63 14.05
N GLU A 277 -5.41 20.08 13.82
CA GLU A 277 -5.90 20.88 12.67
C GLU A 277 -5.88 20.15 11.31
N MET A 278 -5.32 18.93 11.21
CA MET A 278 -5.20 18.26 9.93
C MET A 278 -6.53 17.80 9.33
N SER A 279 -7.48 17.40 10.16
CA SER A 279 -8.82 17.04 9.68
C SER A 279 -9.58 18.18 9.01
N LYS A 280 -9.22 19.44 9.31
CA LYS A 280 -9.78 20.63 8.64
C LYS A 280 -9.05 20.96 7.34
N LYS A 281 -7.74 20.63 7.25
CA LYS A 281 -6.91 20.86 6.07
C LYS A 281 -7.04 19.74 5.02
N ILE A 282 -7.69 18.64 5.37
CA ILE A 282 -7.97 17.51 4.47
C ILE A 282 -9.47 17.51 4.16
N VAL A 283 -9.84 17.60 2.88
CA VAL A 283 -11.24 17.50 2.43
C VAL A 283 -11.77 16.08 2.65
N GLY A 284 -10.93 15.09 2.34
CA GLY A 284 -11.21 13.69 2.47
C GLY A 284 -10.08 12.81 1.97
N ILE A 285 -10.23 11.50 2.18
CA ILE A 285 -9.19 10.51 1.88
C ILE A 285 -9.77 9.37 1.07
N VAL A 286 -9.05 8.98 0.00
CA VAL A 286 -9.33 7.78 -0.80
C VAL A 286 -8.27 6.73 -0.46
N HIS A 287 -8.68 5.62 0.14
CA HIS A 287 -7.79 4.51 0.47
C HIS A 287 -7.92 3.38 -0.55
N GLY A 288 -6.83 3.05 -1.23
CA GLY A 288 -6.73 1.88 -2.09
C GLY A 288 -5.97 0.75 -1.43
N VAL A 289 -6.55 -0.44 -1.38
CA VAL A 289 -5.96 -1.71 -0.91
C VAL A 289 -5.22 -1.59 0.44
N MET A 290 -5.76 -0.79 1.35
CA MET A 290 -5.16 -0.51 2.66
C MET A 290 -5.27 -1.71 3.61
N PRO A 291 -4.17 -2.17 4.25
CA PRO A 291 -4.22 -3.17 5.32
C PRO A 291 -4.72 -2.53 6.62
N ALA A 292 -6.03 -2.29 6.71
CA ALA A 292 -6.64 -1.45 7.74
C ALA A 292 -6.43 -1.95 9.16
N THR A 293 -6.30 -3.28 9.35
CA THR A 293 -6.03 -3.96 10.62
C THR A 293 -4.76 -4.80 10.59
N GLY A 294 -3.97 -4.70 9.51
CA GLY A 294 -2.78 -5.50 9.23
C GLY A 294 -3.04 -6.62 8.23
N ALA A 295 -2.03 -7.44 7.97
CA ALA A 295 -2.08 -8.59 7.07
C ALA A 295 -1.22 -9.75 7.61
N ALA A 296 -1.80 -10.96 7.71
CA ALA A 296 -1.12 -12.13 8.25
C ALA A 296 0.10 -12.56 7.41
N VAL A 297 0.11 -12.21 6.12
CA VAL A 297 1.26 -12.43 5.24
C VAL A 297 2.54 -11.72 5.72
N ALA A 298 2.44 -10.61 6.46
CA ALA A 298 3.61 -9.92 7.02
C ALA A 298 4.36 -10.81 8.03
N TYR A 299 3.63 -11.53 8.89
CA TYR A 299 4.21 -12.55 9.76
C TYR A 299 4.84 -13.70 8.95
N ARG A 300 4.11 -14.25 7.96
CA ARG A 300 4.61 -15.33 7.11
C ARG A 300 5.94 -14.95 6.44
N ARG A 301 6.05 -13.75 5.90
CA ARG A 301 7.26 -13.24 5.23
C ARG A 301 8.46 -13.19 6.17
N CYS A 302 8.26 -12.81 7.42
CA CYS A 302 9.32 -12.86 8.43
C CYS A 302 9.80 -14.29 8.74
N LYS A 303 8.94 -15.29 8.56
CA LYS A 303 9.28 -16.71 8.83
C LYS A 303 9.97 -17.39 7.65
N ILE A 304 9.53 -17.17 6.43
CA ILE A 304 9.97 -17.96 5.26
C ILE A 304 10.35 -17.11 4.04
N GLY A 305 10.22 -15.78 4.12
CA GLY A 305 10.54 -14.90 2.98
C GLY A 305 9.41 -14.78 1.97
N MET A 306 9.76 -14.28 0.79
CA MET A 306 8.81 -13.95 -0.29
C MET A 306 9.07 -14.69 -1.62
N ARG A 307 10.01 -15.61 -1.65
CA ARG A 307 10.47 -16.27 -2.89
C ARG A 307 9.34 -16.94 -3.68
N ASP A 308 8.37 -17.51 -2.99
CA ASP A 308 7.24 -18.22 -3.57
C ASP A 308 6.05 -17.34 -3.93
N GLU A 309 6.01 -16.09 -3.44
CA GLU A 309 4.93 -15.16 -3.73
C GLU A 309 5.18 -14.41 -5.04
N ASP A 310 6.36 -13.83 -5.19
CA ASP A 310 6.82 -13.10 -6.37
C ASP A 310 8.35 -13.15 -6.41
N PHE A 311 8.88 -13.73 -7.49
CA PHE A 311 10.32 -13.86 -7.66
C PHE A 311 11.04 -12.49 -7.67
N GLY A 312 10.46 -11.47 -8.29
CA GLY A 312 11.01 -10.12 -8.33
C GLY A 312 11.00 -9.45 -6.96
N ALA A 313 9.88 -9.52 -6.23
CA ALA A 313 9.76 -9.00 -4.87
C ALA A 313 10.68 -9.77 -3.91
N GLY A 314 10.79 -11.09 -4.04
CA GLY A 314 11.71 -11.93 -3.26
C GLY A 314 13.17 -11.53 -3.44
N LEU A 315 13.61 -11.28 -4.66
CA LEU A 315 14.99 -10.84 -4.95
C LEU A 315 15.33 -9.49 -4.27
N VAL A 316 14.35 -8.60 -4.15
CA VAL A 316 14.56 -7.24 -3.65
C VAL A 316 14.34 -7.14 -2.13
N ILE A 317 13.29 -7.75 -1.61
CA ILE A 317 12.89 -7.62 -0.19
C ILE A 317 13.60 -8.69 0.65
N GLY A 318 13.58 -9.92 0.20
CA GLY A 318 14.19 -11.07 0.84
C GLY A 318 13.59 -12.38 0.34
N SER A 319 14.47 -13.26 -0.11
CA SER A 319 14.09 -14.57 -0.63
C SER A 319 13.73 -15.56 0.48
N ASP A 320 14.28 -15.36 1.68
CA ASP A 320 14.07 -16.20 2.84
C ASP A 320 13.76 -15.37 4.10
N GLY A 321 13.40 -16.05 5.19
CA GLY A 321 13.03 -15.41 6.45
C GLY A 321 14.17 -14.62 7.09
N LYS A 322 15.43 -15.02 6.88
CA LYS A 322 16.60 -14.33 7.42
C LYS A 322 16.80 -12.96 6.77
N GLU A 323 16.68 -12.91 5.44
CA GLU A 323 16.80 -11.65 4.67
C GLU A 323 15.67 -10.67 5.01
N VAL A 324 14.42 -11.17 5.09
CA VAL A 324 13.27 -10.32 5.48
C VAL A 324 13.41 -9.84 6.91
N THR A 325 13.76 -10.73 7.87
CA THR A 325 13.96 -10.39 9.27
C THR A 325 15.02 -9.31 9.45
N ALA A 326 16.14 -9.40 8.73
CA ALA A 326 17.23 -8.43 8.83
C ALA A 326 16.78 -6.99 8.60
N VAL A 327 15.78 -6.77 7.74
CA VAL A 327 15.21 -5.44 7.45
C VAL A 327 14.01 -5.14 8.35
N PHE A 328 13.06 -6.05 8.45
CA PHE A 328 11.79 -5.81 9.14
C PHE A 328 11.95 -5.61 10.65
N ALA A 329 12.83 -6.38 11.29
CA ALA A 329 13.03 -6.30 12.73
C ALA A 329 13.47 -4.91 13.23
N GLN A 330 14.22 -4.19 12.39
CA GLN A 330 14.66 -2.82 12.68
C GLN A 330 13.74 -1.72 12.11
N SER A 331 12.67 -2.11 11.41
CA SER A 331 11.79 -1.18 10.68
C SER A 331 10.41 -1.08 11.34
N PRO A 332 10.17 -0.12 12.23
CA PRO A 332 8.86 0.06 12.85
C PRO A 332 7.72 0.17 11.84
N GLY A 333 7.95 0.83 10.68
CA GLY A 333 6.94 0.95 9.63
C GLY A 333 6.52 -0.39 9.04
N ALA A 334 7.48 -1.31 8.80
CA ALA A 334 7.17 -2.65 8.32
C ALA A 334 6.43 -3.50 9.37
N LEU A 335 6.81 -3.40 10.65
CA LEU A 335 6.13 -4.08 11.75
C LEU A 335 4.69 -3.58 11.97
N GLN A 336 4.38 -2.35 11.55
CA GLN A 336 3.03 -1.79 11.56
C GLN A 336 2.11 -2.34 10.46
N LEU A 337 2.58 -3.31 9.67
CA LEU A 337 1.75 -4.11 8.75
C LEU A 337 1.29 -5.45 9.35
N LEU A 338 1.83 -5.84 10.48
CA LEU A 338 1.43 -7.06 11.20
C LEU A 338 -0.04 -6.98 11.65
N PRO A 339 -0.76 -8.12 11.73
CA PRO A 339 -2.08 -8.17 12.34
C PRO A 339 -2.12 -7.50 13.71
N SER A 340 -2.98 -6.51 13.86
CA SER A 340 -3.21 -5.82 15.14
C SER A 340 -4.25 -6.56 15.99
N GLU A 341 -4.51 -6.08 17.19
CA GLU A 341 -5.63 -6.57 18.02
C GLU A 341 -6.97 -6.49 17.27
N ALA A 342 -7.16 -5.46 16.43
CA ALA A 342 -8.35 -5.26 15.62
C ALA A 342 -8.48 -6.24 14.42
N TYR A 343 -7.43 -6.99 14.10
CA TYR A 343 -7.50 -8.05 13.10
C TYR A 343 -8.34 -9.24 13.61
N GLY A 344 -8.37 -9.42 14.91
CA GLY A 344 -9.07 -10.50 15.59
C GLY A 344 -8.17 -11.70 15.94
N PRO A 345 -8.71 -12.63 16.75
CA PRO A 345 -8.00 -13.82 17.20
C PRO A 345 -7.93 -14.91 16.12
N GLY A 346 -7.06 -15.91 16.34
CA GLY A 346 -7.10 -17.17 15.61
C GLY A 346 -6.54 -17.15 14.20
N TRP A 347 -5.72 -16.17 13.85
CA TRP A 347 -5.15 -16.09 12.50
C TRP A 347 -3.87 -16.92 12.32
N LEU A 348 -3.26 -17.44 13.37
CA LEU A 348 -2.15 -18.36 13.32
C LEU A 348 -2.59 -19.74 13.80
N GLU A 349 -2.56 -20.72 12.91
CA GLU A 349 -2.95 -22.10 13.19
C GLU A 349 -1.75 -23.03 13.07
N ILE A 350 -1.67 -24.04 13.95
CA ILE A 350 -0.68 -25.10 13.89
C ILE A 350 -1.41 -26.44 13.90
N ALA A 351 -1.09 -27.29 12.91
CA ALA A 351 -1.69 -28.60 12.77
C ALA A 351 -0.63 -29.70 12.86
N ASP A 352 -1.04 -30.85 13.39
CA ASP A 352 -0.24 -32.06 13.45
C ASP A 352 -0.15 -32.76 12.07
N PRO A 353 0.64 -33.86 11.92
CA PRO A 353 0.75 -34.58 10.67
C PRO A 353 -0.56 -35.18 10.14
N THR A 354 -1.58 -35.34 10.98
CA THR A 354 -2.90 -35.81 10.57
C THR A 354 -3.77 -34.69 10.02
N GLY A 355 -3.31 -33.44 10.13
CA GLY A 355 -4.05 -32.24 9.76
C GLY A 355 -4.95 -31.70 10.87
N LYS A 356 -4.96 -32.32 12.05
CA LYS A 356 -5.70 -31.85 13.22
C LYS A 356 -5.06 -30.58 13.77
N CYS A 357 -5.85 -29.52 13.93
CA CYS A 357 -5.38 -28.28 14.53
C CYS A 357 -5.08 -28.50 16.03
N ILE A 358 -3.85 -28.25 16.43
CA ILE A 358 -3.37 -28.39 17.82
C ILE A 358 -3.19 -27.06 18.52
N ALA A 359 -3.11 -25.97 17.78
CA ALA A 359 -3.07 -24.62 18.35
C ALA A 359 -3.65 -23.58 17.41
N VAL A 360 -4.29 -22.60 18.02
CA VAL A 360 -4.87 -21.41 17.36
C VAL A 360 -4.48 -20.18 18.16
N LEU A 361 -3.79 -19.25 17.54
CA LEU A 361 -3.24 -18.02 18.13
C LEU A 361 -3.55 -16.79 17.22
N PRO A 362 -3.53 -15.58 17.78
CA PRO A 362 -3.58 -15.30 19.19
C PRO A 362 -4.96 -15.65 19.75
N LYS A 363 -5.07 -15.79 21.06
CA LYS A 363 -6.37 -15.85 21.74
C LYS A 363 -6.94 -14.44 21.97
N ALA A 364 -6.06 -13.48 22.25
CA ALA A 364 -6.41 -12.08 22.48
C ALA A 364 -5.36 -11.10 21.92
N ASP A 365 -4.10 -11.22 22.33
CA ASP A 365 -3.05 -10.23 22.06
C ASP A 365 -1.94 -10.82 21.19
N PRO A 366 -1.90 -10.47 19.87
CA PRO A 366 -0.87 -10.98 18.98
C PRO A 366 0.56 -10.55 19.37
N TYR A 367 0.69 -9.42 20.04
CA TYR A 367 2.02 -8.90 20.41
C TYR A 367 2.66 -9.78 21.49
N GLU A 368 1.92 -10.12 22.53
CA GLU A 368 2.42 -10.95 23.62
C GLU A 368 2.43 -12.44 23.26
N GLU A 369 1.40 -12.92 22.55
CA GLU A 369 1.23 -14.34 22.26
C GLU A 369 2.07 -14.81 21.06
N ILE A 370 2.46 -13.89 20.13
CA ILE A 370 3.19 -14.25 18.92
C ILE A 370 4.46 -13.41 18.76
N TYR A 371 4.35 -12.07 18.71
CA TYR A 371 5.46 -11.25 18.24
C TYR A 371 6.62 -11.13 19.23
N LEU A 372 6.31 -11.17 20.51
CA LEU A 372 7.30 -11.10 21.60
C LEU A 372 7.67 -12.49 22.16
N GLN A 373 7.22 -13.58 21.52
CA GLN A 373 7.60 -14.93 21.94
C GLN A 373 9.03 -15.25 21.47
N ARG A 374 9.99 -15.07 22.36
CA ARG A 374 11.43 -15.22 22.09
C ARG A 374 11.86 -16.67 21.93
N GLU A 375 11.27 -17.59 22.70
CA GLU A 375 11.66 -19.00 22.77
C GLU A 375 10.65 -19.93 22.10
N ALA A 376 9.87 -19.43 21.17
CA ALA A 376 8.85 -20.20 20.48
C ALA A 376 9.10 -20.17 18.97
N TRP A 377 9.17 -21.34 18.33
CA TRP A 377 9.38 -21.43 16.89
C TRP A 377 8.30 -20.69 16.08
N TRP A 378 7.09 -20.54 16.62
CA TRP A 378 6.02 -19.74 16.02
C TRP A 378 6.13 -18.24 16.32
N GLY A 379 7.05 -17.81 17.16
CA GLY A 379 7.33 -16.40 17.37
C GLY A 379 7.68 -15.69 16.06
N LEU A 380 7.49 -14.37 16.02
CA LEU A 380 7.65 -13.57 14.80
C LEU A 380 9.04 -13.73 14.19
N ILE A 381 10.08 -13.64 15.00
CA ILE A 381 11.47 -13.52 14.57
C ILE A 381 12.31 -14.63 15.20
N ASN A 382 13.18 -15.24 14.40
CA ASN A 382 14.30 -16.02 14.93
C ASN A 382 15.40 -15.05 15.41
N GLU A 383 15.76 -15.11 16.69
CA GLU A 383 16.71 -14.17 17.29
C GLU A 383 18.09 -14.20 16.64
N GLU A 384 18.56 -15.35 16.16
CA GLU A 384 19.84 -15.45 15.44
C GLU A 384 19.84 -14.67 14.11
N TRP A 385 18.66 -14.47 13.52
CA TRP A 385 18.52 -13.71 12.29
C TRP A 385 18.56 -12.18 12.49
N LEU A 386 18.45 -11.73 13.74
CA LEU A 386 18.61 -10.31 14.07
C LEU A 386 20.03 -9.80 13.83
N ASN A 387 21.01 -10.71 13.83
CA ASN A 387 22.43 -10.37 13.76
C ASN A 387 23.18 -11.15 12.67
N PRO A 388 22.81 -11.01 11.40
CA PRO A 388 23.38 -11.82 10.33
C PRO A 388 24.90 -11.62 10.11
N MET A 389 25.50 -10.53 10.60
CA MET A 389 26.93 -10.20 10.42
C MET A 389 27.76 -10.25 11.71
N GLN A 390 27.27 -10.83 12.78
CA GLN A 390 27.97 -10.99 14.05
C GLN A 390 28.71 -9.71 14.52
N GLY A 391 28.02 -8.74 15.10
CA GLY A 391 28.75 -7.68 15.79
C GLY A 391 28.10 -6.31 16.00
N LYS A 392 27.15 -5.84 15.21
CA LYS A 392 26.50 -4.52 15.38
C LYS A 392 25.01 -4.52 15.07
N ALA A 393 24.40 -5.63 15.22
CA ALA A 393 23.00 -5.78 14.87
C ALA A 393 22.09 -5.32 15.99
N ILE A 394 20.82 -5.22 15.63
CA ILE A 394 19.79 -4.96 16.61
C ILE A 394 19.71 -6.13 17.62
N LYS A 395 19.54 -5.79 18.87
CA LYS A 395 19.30 -6.77 19.94
C LYS A 395 17.81 -7.03 20.09
N TRP A 396 17.47 -8.11 20.77
CA TRP A 396 16.07 -8.44 21.07
C TRP A 396 15.29 -7.28 21.70
N ASP A 397 15.92 -6.51 22.60
CA ASP A 397 15.26 -5.37 23.26
C ASP A 397 14.87 -4.26 22.27
N GLU A 398 15.66 -4.05 21.20
CA GLU A 398 15.30 -3.10 20.15
C GLU A 398 14.14 -3.60 19.28
N LEU A 399 14.12 -4.90 18.95
CA LEU A 399 12.97 -5.53 18.31
C LEU A 399 11.72 -5.39 19.20
N ALA A 400 11.83 -5.74 20.48
CA ALA A 400 10.73 -5.66 21.43
C ALA A 400 10.19 -4.22 21.54
N LYS A 401 11.09 -3.23 21.54
CA LYS A 401 10.71 -1.81 21.48
C LYS A 401 9.97 -1.47 20.19
N ASN A 402 10.45 -1.92 19.03
CA ASN A 402 9.81 -1.67 17.74
C ASN A 402 8.42 -2.34 17.65
N VAL A 403 8.25 -3.54 18.20
CA VAL A 403 6.97 -4.23 18.31
C VAL A 403 5.99 -3.46 19.22
N LYS A 404 6.47 -2.94 20.35
CA LYS A 404 5.66 -2.08 21.24
C LYS A 404 5.24 -0.79 20.55
N LEU A 405 6.13 -0.15 19.80
CA LEU A 405 5.79 1.02 18.97
C LEU A 405 4.73 0.69 17.90
N ALA A 406 4.77 -0.53 17.33
CA ALA A 406 3.74 -0.98 16.41
C ALA A 406 2.38 -1.15 17.12
N LYS A 407 2.36 -1.74 18.32
CA LYS A 407 1.16 -1.87 19.15
C LYS A 407 0.53 -0.51 19.48
N GLU A 408 1.34 0.42 19.96
CA GLU A 408 0.90 1.78 20.28
C GLU A 408 0.34 2.51 19.05
N PHE A 409 1.02 2.38 17.91
CA PHE A 409 0.56 2.96 16.66
C PHE A 409 -0.79 2.39 16.23
N HIS A 410 -0.95 1.07 16.20
CA HIS A 410 -2.20 0.41 15.83
C HIS A 410 -3.36 0.85 16.74
N ARG A 411 -3.15 0.89 18.06
CA ARG A 411 -4.15 1.40 19.02
C ARG A 411 -4.52 2.85 18.77
N SER A 412 -3.54 3.69 18.39
CA SER A 412 -3.77 5.11 18.14
C SER A 412 -4.70 5.39 16.97
N ILE A 413 -4.66 4.55 15.92
CA ILE A 413 -5.47 4.70 14.70
C ILE A 413 -6.68 3.75 14.62
N SER A 414 -6.84 2.84 15.60
CA SER A 414 -7.91 1.83 15.56
C SER A 414 -9.29 2.48 15.51
N GLY A 415 -10.13 2.08 14.54
CA GLY A 415 -11.47 2.63 14.32
C GLY A 415 -11.53 4.11 13.94
N LYS A 416 -10.38 4.77 13.69
CA LYS A 416 -10.35 6.21 13.40
C LYS A 416 -10.06 6.48 11.94
N TYR A 417 -10.97 7.20 11.29
CA TYR A 417 -10.90 7.58 9.88
C TYR A 417 -11.33 9.05 9.73
N HIS A 418 -10.96 9.66 8.62
CA HIS A 418 -11.48 10.98 8.25
C HIS A 418 -12.98 10.89 7.94
N ALA A 419 -13.75 11.91 8.31
CA ALA A 419 -15.22 11.93 8.13
C ALA A 419 -15.68 11.71 6.68
N ASN A 420 -14.84 12.08 5.70
CA ASN A 420 -15.10 11.89 4.27
C ASN A 420 -14.09 10.88 3.70
N THR A 421 -14.26 9.60 4.02
CA THR A 421 -13.38 8.52 3.57
C THR A 421 -14.06 7.65 2.52
N TYR A 422 -13.33 7.35 1.45
CA TYR A 422 -13.66 6.37 0.42
C TYR A 422 -12.62 5.25 0.44
N VAL A 423 -13.07 4.01 0.25
CA VAL A 423 -12.19 2.83 0.31
C VAL A 423 -12.47 1.91 -0.86
N PHE A 424 -11.43 1.31 -1.45
CA PHE A 424 -11.57 0.11 -2.26
C PHE A 424 -10.54 -0.95 -1.84
N TYR A 425 -10.91 -2.22 -1.95
CA TYR A 425 -10.09 -3.35 -1.54
C TYR A 425 -10.36 -4.60 -2.40
N GLY A 426 -9.41 -5.54 -2.40
CA GLY A 426 -9.59 -6.83 -3.05
C GLY A 426 -10.47 -7.77 -2.22
N GLY A 427 -11.53 -8.28 -2.83
CA GLY A 427 -12.49 -9.17 -2.18
C GLY A 427 -12.88 -10.39 -3.01
N GLY A 428 -12.33 -10.53 -4.23
CA GLY A 428 -12.53 -11.69 -5.09
C GLY A 428 -11.73 -12.92 -4.62
N GLU A 429 -12.25 -14.10 -4.89
CA GLU A 429 -11.57 -15.37 -4.60
C GLU A 429 -10.50 -15.71 -5.64
N ASP A 430 -10.53 -15.09 -6.80
CA ASP A 430 -9.61 -15.25 -7.93
C ASP A 430 -8.16 -14.81 -7.58
N ILE A 431 -8.00 -13.85 -6.70
CA ILE A 431 -6.71 -13.41 -6.14
C ILE A 431 -6.69 -13.73 -4.64
N GLY A 432 -6.30 -14.95 -4.29
CA GLY A 432 -6.27 -15.38 -2.89
C GLY A 432 -5.26 -14.61 -2.04
N SER A 433 -5.55 -14.44 -0.76
CA SER A 433 -4.68 -13.85 0.27
C SER A 433 -4.62 -14.74 1.52
N TYR A 434 -3.78 -14.35 2.47
CA TYR A 434 -3.69 -15.02 3.76
C TYR A 434 -4.53 -14.27 4.81
N SER A 435 -5.75 -14.74 5.11
CA SER A 435 -6.46 -14.30 6.30
C SER A 435 -5.90 -14.99 7.55
N LYS A 436 -5.38 -16.20 7.36
CA LYS A 436 -4.71 -17.01 8.37
C LYS A 436 -3.39 -17.54 7.83
N VAL A 437 -2.42 -17.72 8.71
CA VAL A 437 -1.20 -18.50 8.45
C VAL A 437 -1.36 -19.84 9.15
N ARG A 438 -1.36 -20.92 8.38
CA ARG A 438 -1.47 -22.27 8.92
C ARG A 438 -0.19 -23.05 8.67
N TRP A 439 0.37 -23.56 9.73
CA TRP A 439 1.55 -24.43 9.75
C TRP A 439 1.13 -25.89 9.87
N ASN A 440 1.43 -26.71 8.89
CA ASN A 440 1.15 -28.15 8.90
C ASN A 440 2.46 -28.91 9.11
N THR A 441 2.57 -29.68 10.18
CA THR A 441 3.68 -30.61 10.37
C THR A 441 3.61 -31.70 9.31
N LYS A 442 4.70 -31.91 8.57
CA LYS A 442 4.78 -32.89 7.47
C LYS A 442 5.55 -34.13 7.82
N LYS A 443 6.68 -33.97 8.52
CA LYS A 443 7.60 -35.05 8.83
C LYS A 443 8.24 -34.82 10.19
N GLY A 444 8.62 -35.89 10.84
CA GLY A 444 9.25 -35.89 12.16
C GLY A 444 8.28 -36.29 13.27
N LEU A 445 8.75 -36.22 14.49
CA LEU A 445 7.98 -36.62 15.66
C LEU A 445 6.98 -35.53 16.03
N PRO A 446 5.71 -35.89 16.30
CA PRO A 446 4.80 -34.93 16.92
C PRO A 446 5.37 -34.44 18.23
N PRO A 447 5.05 -33.23 18.67
CA PRO A 447 5.42 -32.75 19.98
C PRO A 447 4.92 -33.75 21.04
N MET A 448 5.84 -34.19 21.86
CA MET A 448 5.55 -35.11 22.97
C MET A 448 5.60 -34.34 24.31
N ASN A 449 4.67 -34.61 25.19
CA ASN A 449 4.74 -34.12 26.55
C ASN A 449 5.79 -34.91 27.37
N ASN A 450 6.05 -34.49 28.59
CA ASN A 450 7.02 -35.16 29.47
C ASN A 450 6.65 -36.63 29.82
N ARG A 451 5.46 -37.09 29.46
CA ARG A 451 4.97 -38.47 29.63
C ARG A 451 5.09 -39.32 28.36
N GLY A 452 5.64 -38.74 27.27
CA GLY A 452 5.75 -39.45 26.00
C GLY A 452 4.43 -39.55 25.22
N GLU A 453 3.41 -38.77 25.61
CA GLU A 453 2.13 -38.67 24.88
C GLU A 453 2.19 -37.51 23.89
N PRO A 454 1.41 -37.54 22.77
CA PRO A 454 1.30 -36.40 21.89
C PRO A 454 0.96 -35.13 22.67
N ALA A 455 1.77 -34.11 22.58
CA ALA A 455 1.53 -32.88 23.28
C ALA A 455 0.25 -32.21 22.74
N THR A 456 -0.65 -31.87 23.64
CA THR A 456 -1.81 -31.04 23.34
C THR A 456 -1.45 -29.56 23.22
N THR A 457 -0.22 -29.21 23.56
CA THR A 457 0.34 -27.85 23.52
C THR A 457 1.55 -27.80 22.59
N ILE A 458 1.75 -26.67 21.92
CA ILE A 458 2.91 -26.44 21.06
C ILE A 458 4.19 -26.46 21.93
N PRO A 459 5.21 -27.28 21.60
CA PRO A 459 6.46 -27.24 22.33
C PRO A 459 7.17 -25.91 22.08
N ARG A 460 7.69 -25.30 23.12
CA ARG A 460 8.59 -24.15 22.99
C ARG A 460 9.96 -24.67 22.58
N LYS A 461 10.41 -24.22 21.39
CA LYS A 461 11.75 -24.47 20.89
C LYS A 461 12.44 -23.15 20.66
N LYS A 462 13.72 -23.09 21.01
CA LYS A 462 14.53 -21.89 20.78
C LYS A 462 14.59 -21.57 19.30
N HIS A 463 14.64 -20.31 18.96
CA HIS A 463 14.72 -19.85 17.58
C HIS A 463 16.00 -20.31 16.87
N SER A 464 17.09 -20.56 17.61
CA SER A 464 18.35 -21.14 17.11
C SER A 464 18.18 -22.53 16.50
N GLU A 465 17.13 -23.24 16.86
CA GLU A 465 16.81 -24.58 16.34
C GLU A 465 15.96 -24.53 15.05
N ILE A 466 15.70 -23.34 14.51
CA ILE A 466 14.85 -23.13 13.33
C ILE A 466 15.71 -22.80 12.13
N ARG A 467 15.48 -23.46 11.02
CA ARG A 467 16.05 -23.11 9.69
C ARG A 467 14.96 -23.04 8.62
N THR A 468 15.21 -22.31 7.57
CA THR A 468 14.40 -22.25 6.36
C THR A 468 15.28 -22.44 5.14
N ASP A 469 14.74 -23.01 4.07
CA ASP A 469 15.40 -23.21 2.79
C ASP A 469 14.94 -22.23 1.70
N GLY A 470 14.19 -21.20 2.10
CA GLY A 470 13.59 -20.23 1.18
C GLY A 470 12.38 -20.75 0.42
N SER A 471 11.86 -21.93 0.82
CA SER A 471 10.58 -22.50 0.38
C SER A 471 9.49 -22.23 1.43
N ASN A 472 8.33 -22.85 1.26
CA ASN A 472 7.24 -22.79 2.25
C ASN A 472 7.50 -23.63 3.52
N ASN A 473 8.71 -24.13 3.73
CA ASN A 473 9.04 -25.03 4.83
C ASN A 473 9.87 -24.34 5.90
N LEU A 474 9.55 -24.69 7.15
CA LEU A 474 10.39 -24.49 8.32
C LEU A 474 10.86 -25.86 8.81
N TYR A 475 12.08 -25.90 9.29
CA TYR A 475 12.65 -27.09 9.93
C TYR A 475 12.96 -26.72 11.37
N VAL A 476 12.35 -27.46 12.30
CA VAL A 476 12.47 -27.18 13.74
C VAL A 476 13.12 -28.38 14.40
N GLY A 477 14.31 -28.18 14.95
CA GLY A 477 15.03 -29.20 15.69
C GLY A 477 14.31 -29.60 16.97
N GLY A 478 14.45 -30.85 17.37
CA GLY A 478 13.83 -31.39 18.57
C GLY A 478 14.59 -32.58 19.15
N GLU A 479 14.46 -32.77 20.47
CA GLU A 479 14.96 -33.94 21.16
C GLU A 479 13.79 -34.81 21.61
N ARG A 480 13.94 -36.11 21.45
CA ARG A 480 13.02 -37.14 21.92
C ARG A 480 13.69 -37.98 22.97
N ILE A 481 13.04 -38.15 24.09
CA ILE A 481 13.44 -39.14 25.10
C ILE A 481 12.83 -40.48 24.73
N VAL A 482 13.66 -41.44 24.35
CA VAL A 482 13.24 -42.81 24.05
C VAL A 482 13.49 -43.66 25.26
N ARG A 483 12.44 -44.33 25.76
CA ARG A 483 12.53 -45.30 26.87
C ARG A 483 12.46 -46.70 26.27
N THR A 484 13.54 -47.41 26.28
CA THR A 484 13.60 -48.81 25.82
C THR A 484 13.63 -49.75 27.01
N ALA A 485 12.62 -50.59 27.14
CA ALA A 485 12.66 -51.64 28.15
C ALA A 485 13.73 -52.68 27.78
N MET A 486 14.67 -52.95 28.68
CA MET A 486 15.64 -54.01 28.47
C MET A 486 14.98 -55.37 28.71
N ARG A 487 15.18 -56.28 27.75
CA ARG A 487 14.59 -57.64 27.78
C ARG A 487 15.22 -58.41 28.95
N GLY A 488 14.44 -58.69 30.00
CA GLY A 488 14.86 -59.51 31.15
C GLY A 488 15.27 -58.74 32.42
N ASP A 489 15.22 -57.44 32.41
CA ASP A 489 15.56 -56.64 33.59
C ASP A 489 14.53 -55.51 33.78
N SER A 490 14.27 -55.11 35.04
CA SER A 490 13.39 -53.99 35.36
C SER A 490 13.98 -52.62 34.96
N ALA A 491 15.12 -52.62 34.28
CA ALA A 491 15.84 -51.45 33.87
C ALA A 491 15.25 -50.85 32.57
N VAL A 492 15.01 -49.59 32.57
CA VAL A 492 14.59 -48.81 31.37
C VAL A 492 15.79 -48.00 30.90
N GLN A 493 16.28 -48.29 29.72
CA GLN A 493 17.28 -47.45 29.07
C GLN A 493 16.63 -46.17 28.57
N ILE A 494 17.12 -45.03 28.99
CA ILE A 494 16.69 -43.71 28.51
C ILE A 494 17.74 -43.19 27.55
N THR A 495 17.37 -43.02 26.29
CA THR A 495 18.22 -42.40 25.26
C THR A 495 17.55 -41.14 24.72
N THR A 496 18.36 -40.15 24.40
CA THR A 496 17.88 -38.94 23.71
C THR A 496 18.19 -39.07 22.24
N GLU A 497 17.15 -39.07 21.42
CA GLU A 497 17.27 -39.00 19.96
C GLU A 497 16.97 -37.61 19.50
N THR A 498 17.84 -37.06 18.66
CA THR A 498 17.57 -35.78 17.95
C THR A 498 16.70 -36.04 16.72
N SER A 499 15.66 -35.25 16.58
CA SER A 499 14.80 -35.27 15.42
C SER A 499 14.49 -33.86 14.94
N GLU A 500 14.15 -33.73 13.66
CA GLU A 500 13.79 -32.47 13.06
C GLU A 500 12.35 -32.56 12.52
N TRP A 501 11.56 -31.54 12.81
CA TRP A 501 10.22 -31.40 12.23
C TRP A 501 10.27 -30.59 10.96
N GLU A 502 9.71 -31.12 9.91
CA GLU A 502 9.40 -30.38 8.72
C GLU A 502 7.97 -29.84 8.85
N ILE A 503 7.86 -28.51 8.86
CA ILE A 503 6.60 -27.78 9.01
C ILE A 503 6.38 -26.94 7.77
N ARG A 504 5.26 -27.17 7.10
CA ARG A 504 4.94 -26.45 5.85
C ARG A 504 3.85 -25.42 6.08
N CYS A 505 4.08 -24.21 5.57
CA CYS A 505 3.04 -23.19 5.48
C CYS A 505 2.00 -23.61 4.43
N ALA A 506 0.73 -23.59 4.82
CA ALA A 506 -0.37 -23.79 3.88
C ALA A 506 -0.47 -22.62 2.88
N GLY A 507 -1.14 -22.85 1.77
CA GLY A 507 -1.42 -21.83 0.76
C GLY A 507 -2.39 -20.74 1.25
N LYS A 508 -2.65 -19.77 0.39
CA LYS A 508 -3.65 -18.72 0.58
C LYS A 508 -5.02 -19.34 0.88
N ASN A 509 -5.80 -18.71 1.73
CA ASN A 509 -7.01 -19.32 2.32
C ASN A 509 -8.22 -18.36 2.39
N SER A 510 -8.13 -17.21 1.75
CA SER A 510 -9.22 -16.24 1.72
C SER A 510 -9.19 -15.38 0.46
N ALA A 511 -10.30 -14.74 0.15
CA ALA A 511 -10.36 -13.65 -0.80
C ALA A 511 -9.44 -12.49 -0.40
N GLY A 512 -8.97 -11.72 -1.38
CA GLY A 512 -8.11 -10.57 -1.17
C GLY A 512 -7.45 -10.07 -2.46
N ASP A 513 -6.31 -9.39 -2.33
CA ASP A 513 -5.56 -8.81 -3.45
C ASP A 513 -4.16 -9.43 -3.65
N GLY A 514 -3.93 -10.59 -3.05
CA GLY A 514 -2.62 -11.26 -3.06
C GLY A 514 -1.77 -10.98 -1.82
N THR A 515 -1.99 -9.87 -1.15
CA THR A 515 -1.27 -9.41 0.05
C THR A 515 -2.22 -9.13 1.22
N VAL A 516 -3.19 -8.25 1.03
CA VAL A 516 -4.16 -7.87 2.05
C VAL A 516 -5.42 -8.75 1.90
N PRO A 517 -5.82 -9.48 2.95
CA PRO A 517 -7.07 -10.24 2.90
C PRO A 517 -8.28 -9.32 2.96
N ALA A 518 -9.38 -9.74 2.34
CA ALA A 518 -10.64 -9.00 2.30
C ALA A 518 -11.14 -8.60 3.70
N GLN A 519 -10.90 -9.41 4.72
CA GLN A 519 -11.20 -9.13 6.13
C GLN A 519 -10.60 -7.78 6.57
N SER A 520 -9.33 -7.53 6.27
CA SER A 520 -8.66 -6.28 6.61
C SER A 520 -9.16 -5.11 5.75
N GLY A 521 -9.47 -5.36 4.48
CA GLY A 521 -10.03 -4.37 3.56
C GLY A 521 -11.44 -3.90 3.95
N ARG A 522 -12.27 -4.80 4.52
CA ARG A 522 -13.64 -4.51 5.00
C ARG A 522 -13.68 -3.75 6.33
N ALA A 523 -12.65 -3.88 7.14
CA ALA A 523 -12.62 -3.35 8.51
C ALA A 523 -12.95 -1.86 8.63
N PRO A 524 -12.61 -0.95 7.70
CA PRO A 524 -12.96 0.46 7.82
C PRO A 524 -14.44 0.71 8.07
N ARG A 525 -15.32 0.15 7.23
CA ARG A 525 -16.74 0.35 7.39
C ARG A 525 -17.33 -0.36 8.62
N GLN A 526 -16.81 -1.53 8.94
CA GLN A 526 -17.25 -2.29 10.13
C GLN A 526 -16.95 -1.52 11.42
N THR A 527 -15.81 -0.82 11.48
CA THR A 527 -15.35 -0.13 12.68
C THR A 527 -15.73 1.35 12.74
N SER A 528 -16.02 1.98 11.60
CA SER A 528 -16.34 3.41 11.51
C SER A 528 -17.34 3.73 10.39
N PRO A 529 -18.57 3.19 10.45
CA PRO A 529 -19.54 3.29 9.35
C PRO A 529 -19.89 4.74 8.99
N MET A 530 -19.89 5.66 9.95
CA MET A 530 -20.23 7.07 9.73
C MET A 530 -19.15 7.84 8.96
N SER A 531 -17.89 7.41 9.06
CA SER A 531 -16.77 8.05 8.36
C SER A 531 -16.60 7.56 6.93
N ILE A 532 -17.04 6.33 6.64
CA ILE A 532 -16.87 5.70 5.34
C ILE A 532 -18.05 6.02 4.44
N LYS A 533 -17.85 6.95 3.51
CA LYS A 533 -18.89 7.39 2.57
C LYS A 533 -19.24 6.30 1.57
N GLN A 534 -18.22 5.66 0.99
CA GLN A 534 -18.37 4.52 0.09
C GLN A 534 -17.21 3.53 0.30
N GLN A 535 -17.51 2.24 0.19
CA GLN A 535 -16.52 1.16 0.24
C GLN A 535 -16.81 0.16 -0.86
N PHE A 536 -15.77 -0.18 -1.65
CA PHE A 536 -15.88 -0.99 -2.85
C PHE A 536 -15.07 -2.28 -2.70
N GLU A 537 -15.72 -3.41 -2.91
CA GLU A 537 -15.09 -4.71 -3.00
C GLU A 537 -14.81 -5.03 -4.47
N LEU A 538 -13.56 -5.31 -4.82
CA LEU A 538 -13.12 -5.54 -6.20
C LEU A 538 -12.61 -6.96 -6.38
N SER A 539 -13.10 -7.66 -7.42
CA SER A 539 -12.53 -8.92 -7.89
C SER A 539 -11.38 -8.66 -8.86
N GLY A 540 -10.40 -9.58 -8.96
CA GLY A 540 -9.30 -9.50 -9.92
C GLY A 540 -8.28 -8.40 -9.68
N ILE A 541 -8.33 -7.69 -8.56
CA ILE A 541 -7.37 -6.64 -8.25
C ILE A 541 -6.15 -7.21 -7.53
N GLN A 542 -4.96 -6.95 -8.06
CA GLN A 542 -3.70 -7.26 -7.43
C GLN A 542 -3.18 -6.09 -6.61
N HIS A 543 -2.52 -6.39 -5.49
CA HIS A 543 -2.11 -5.38 -4.50
C HIS A 543 -1.17 -4.31 -5.04
N GLU A 544 0.00 -4.71 -5.57
CA GLU A 544 1.02 -3.76 -6.02
C GLU A 544 0.55 -2.95 -7.23
N PRO A 545 0.05 -3.57 -8.31
CA PRO A 545 -0.35 -2.82 -9.51
C PRO A 545 -1.76 -2.22 -9.43
N ALA A 546 -2.39 -2.19 -8.26
CA ALA A 546 -3.78 -1.76 -8.10
C ALA A 546 -4.10 -0.43 -8.79
N TYR A 547 -3.24 0.58 -8.63
CA TYR A 547 -3.40 1.88 -9.29
C TYR A 547 -2.88 1.90 -10.72
N ARG A 548 -1.82 1.13 -11.02
CA ARG A 548 -1.17 1.13 -12.32
C ARG A 548 -2.01 0.43 -13.40
N ASP A 549 -2.59 -0.73 -13.05
CA ASP A 549 -3.13 -1.66 -14.04
C ASP A 549 -4.62 -1.96 -13.87
N SER A 550 -5.29 -1.46 -12.81
CA SER A 550 -6.73 -1.65 -12.63
C SER A 550 -7.54 -0.41 -13.05
N PRO A 551 -8.19 -0.43 -14.22
CA PRO A 551 -9.06 0.67 -14.67
C PRO A 551 -10.21 0.95 -13.69
N ILE A 552 -10.70 -0.10 -13.00
CA ILE A 552 -11.79 0.04 -12.03
C ILE A 552 -11.31 0.80 -10.79
N ALA A 553 -10.13 0.46 -10.25
CA ALA A 553 -9.56 1.17 -9.12
C ALA A 553 -9.29 2.65 -9.46
N GLN A 554 -8.81 2.92 -10.68
CA GLN A 554 -8.64 4.27 -11.21
C GLN A 554 -9.98 5.02 -11.28
N ALA A 555 -11.01 4.38 -11.83
CA ALA A 555 -12.35 4.96 -11.96
C ALA A 555 -12.98 5.27 -10.60
N ILE A 556 -12.88 4.36 -9.62
CA ILE A 556 -13.36 4.59 -8.25
C ILE A 556 -12.61 5.76 -7.61
N THR A 557 -11.30 5.83 -7.81
CA THR A 557 -10.49 6.94 -7.29
C THR A 557 -10.93 8.27 -7.89
N TYR A 558 -11.15 8.33 -9.18
CA TYR A 558 -11.65 9.53 -9.85
C TYR A 558 -13.06 9.92 -9.38
N TYR A 559 -13.96 8.94 -9.22
CA TYR A 559 -15.28 9.13 -8.62
C TYR A 559 -15.18 9.74 -7.23
N ALA A 560 -14.40 9.11 -6.35
CA ALA A 560 -14.24 9.55 -4.97
C ALA A 560 -13.64 10.98 -4.89
N ILE A 561 -12.63 11.28 -5.71
CA ILE A 561 -12.06 12.63 -5.78
C ILE A 561 -13.10 13.64 -6.27
N THR A 562 -13.95 13.27 -7.22
CA THR A 562 -15.00 14.17 -7.73
C THR A 562 -16.03 14.49 -6.64
N LYS A 563 -16.47 13.49 -5.88
CA LYS A 563 -17.36 13.68 -4.71
C LYS A 563 -16.69 14.55 -3.65
N LEU A 564 -15.42 14.29 -3.33
CA LEU A 564 -14.66 15.07 -2.35
C LEU A 564 -14.42 16.52 -2.81
N ALA A 565 -14.11 16.73 -4.09
CA ALA A 565 -13.90 18.06 -4.64
C ALA A 565 -15.14 18.97 -4.48
N ALA A 566 -16.33 18.39 -4.53
CA ALA A 566 -17.59 19.10 -4.30
C ALA A 566 -17.82 19.51 -2.84
N LEU A 567 -17.07 18.90 -1.90
CA LEU A 567 -17.11 19.22 -0.46
C LEU A 567 -16.03 20.23 -0.06
N ALA A 568 -15.08 20.54 -0.95
CA ALA A 568 -14.00 21.47 -0.65
C ALA A 568 -14.55 22.87 -0.37
N ASP A 569 -13.94 23.54 0.60
CA ASP A 569 -14.22 24.96 0.86
C ASP A 569 -13.63 25.80 -0.29
N LEU A 570 -14.52 26.32 -1.13
CA LEU A 570 -14.19 27.14 -2.29
C LEU A 570 -14.56 28.63 -2.08
N THR A 571 -14.90 29.02 -0.85
CA THR A 571 -15.22 30.42 -0.50
C THR A 571 -13.99 31.34 -0.42
#